data_713c048d55d60725bb5b0ff943ab65f6
#
_entry.id   713c048d55d60725bb5b0ff943ab65f6
#
_cell.length_a   1.000
_cell.length_b   1.000
_cell.length_c   1.000
_cell.angle_alpha   90.00
_cell.angle_beta   90.00
_cell.angle_gamma   90.00
#
_symmetry.space_group_name_H-M   'P 1'
#
loop_
_entity.id
_entity.type
_entity.pdbx_description
1 polymer ?
#
loop_
_entity_poly.entity_id
_entity_poly.type
_entity_poly.pdbx_seq_one_letter_code
_entity_poly.pdbx_strand_id
1 'polypeptide(L)'
;MFNENNYLQKMSKTFEVFTKELSSLRTGRANSNMLDIIKVDVYGQKMPINQLGSITTPEPRMINIQVWDLNNVPLIDSSIRKSELGLNPQIDGQLIRLPVPDLSEERRNEIKKLIKSMGEKCKISVRNIRREANDELKKLLKSKDISEDDEKKFEKKIQTITDDQIKKIDEKVISKETEIMKIWTQLNMSPLSWMATDVGESSIKNLEI
;
A
#
# COMPACT_ATOMS: atom_id res chain seq x y z
N MET A 1 0.87 26.28 27.14
CA MET A 1 -0.46 25.70 26.86
C MET A 1 -0.26 24.46 26.01
N PHE A 2 -0.73 23.30 26.45
CA PHE A 2 -0.59 22.03 25.72
C PHE A 2 -1.32 22.07 24.38
N ASN A 3 -0.64 21.66 23.29
CA ASN A 3 -1.22 21.70 21.95
C ASN A 3 -1.50 20.27 21.44
N GLU A 4 -2.68 19.75 21.74
CA GLU A 4 -3.17 18.44 21.34
C GLU A 4 -3.09 18.24 19.80
N ASN A 5 -3.41 19.29 19.02
CA ASN A 5 -3.43 19.22 17.56
C ASN A 5 -2.05 18.93 16.94
N ASN A 6 -0.97 19.37 17.58
CA ASN A 6 0.39 19.10 17.10
C ASN A 6 0.71 17.60 17.14
N TYR A 7 0.34 16.91 18.20
CA TYR A 7 0.55 15.46 18.34
C TYR A 7 -0.34 14.67 17.39
N LEU A 8 -1.58 15.12 17.21
CA LEU A 8 -2.50 14.52 16.24
C LEU A 8 -1.96 14.64 14.80
N GLN A 9 -1.41 15.80 14.43
CA GLN A 9 -0.76 15.99 13.14
C GLN A 9 0.50 15.14 12.97
N LYS A 10 1.34 15.00 14.01
CA LYS A 10 2.52 14.12 13.97
C LYS A 10 2.11 12.66 13.74
N MET A 11 1.08 12.17 14.43
CA MET A 11 0.56 10.81 14.25
C MET A 11 -0.04 10.61 12.85
N SER A 12 -0.81 11.59 12.35
CA SER A 12 -1.37 11.54 10.99
C SER A 12 -0.30 11.52 9.92
N LYS A 13 0.73 12.35 10.02
CA LYS A 13 1.88 12.32 9.10
C LYS A 13 2.60 10.97 9.10
N THR A 14 2.77 10.36 10.28
CA THR A 14 3.38 9.02 10.40
C THR A 14 2.55 7.99 9.66
N PHE A 15 1.22 8.04 9.79
CA PHE A 15 0.30 7.16 9.07
C PHE A 15 0.30 7.42 7.55
N GLU A 16 0.39 8.67 7.11
CA GLU A 16 0.49 9.02 5.69
C GLU A 16 1.76 8.46 5.04
N VAL A 17 2.92 8.62 5.72
CA VAL A 17 4.20 8.05 5.26
C VAL A 17 4.07 6.53 5.14
N PHE A 18 3.55 5.86 6.16
CA PHE A 18 3.31 4.42 6.14
C PHE A 18 2.40 3.99 4.99
N THR A 19 1.32 4.74 4.73
CA THR A 19 0.40 4.46 3.63
C THR A 19 1.08 4.62 2.26
N LYS A 20 1.93 5.63 2.10
CA LYS A 20 2.76 5.79 0.89
C LYS A 20 3.72 4.63 0.69
N GLU A 21 4.45 4.24 1.73
CA GLU A 21 5.36 3.10 1.69
C GLU A 21 4.63 1.79 1.33
N LEU A 22 3.45 1.54 1.91
CA LEU A 22 2.63 0.39 1.55
C LEU A 22 2.14 0.43 0.09
N SER A 23 1.84 1.62 -0.43
CA SER A 23 1.37 1.78 -1.82
C SER A 23 2.49 1.53 -2.84
N SER A 24 3.74 1.79 -2.47
CA SER A 24 4.91 1.55 -3.31
C SER A 24 5.31 0.07 -3.40
N LEU A 25 4.81 -0.77 -2.47
CA LEU A 25 5.11 -2.20 -2.50
C LEU A 25 4.44 -2.89 -3.68
N ARG A 26 5.23 -3.68 -4.41
CA ARG A 26 4.76 -4.51 -5.51
C ARG A 26 3.92 -5.67 -4.97
N THR A 27 2.61 -5.58 -5.15
CA THR A 27 1.65 -6.60 -4.67
C THR A 27 1.18 -7.58 -5.75
N GLY A 28 1.77 -7.51 -6.97
CA GLY A 28 1.35 -8.32 -8.12
C GLY A 28 0.15 -7.74 -8.87
N ARG A 29 -0.41 -6.61 -8.41
CA ARG A 29 -1.37 -5.81 -9.17
C ARG A 29 -0.68 -4.59 -9.76
N ALA A 30 -1.11 -4.23 -10.96
CA ALA A 30 -0.75 -2.98 -11.59
C ALA A 30 -1.31 -1.80 -10.78
N ASN A 31 -0.42 -0.93 -10.32
CA ASN A 31 -0.79 0.29 -9.62
C ASN A 31 0.06 1.44 -10.17
N SER A 32 -0.58 2.55 -10.55
CA SER A 32 0.10 3.74 -11.04
C SER A 32 1.17 4.27 -10.07
N ASN A 33 0.91 4.17 -8.76
CA ASN A 33 1.82 4.65 -7.71
C ASN A 33 3.17 3.89 -7.68
N MET A 34 3.25 2.70 -8.31
CA MET A 34 4.52 1.97 -8.44
C MET A 34 5.55 2.73 -9.29
N LEU A 35 5.06 3.54 -10.21
CA LEU A 35 5.90 4.33 -11.13
C LEU A 35 6.32 5.68 -10.55
N ASP A 36 5.70 6.15 -9.47
CA ASP A 36 6.05 7.43 -8.80
C ASP A 36 7.48 7.44 -8.24
N ILE A 37 8.04 6.26 -7.97
CA ILE A 37 9.41 6.11 -7.47
C ILE A 37 10.43 6.33 -8.59
N ILE A 38 10.04 6.07 -9.84
CA ILE A 38 10.94 6.14 -11.00
C ILE A 38 11.04 7.60 -11.43
N LYS A 39 12.28 8.11 -11.39
CA LYS A 39 12.62 9.42 -11.91
C LYS A 39 13.36 9.25 -13.23
N VAL A 40 12.86 9.90 -14.27
CA VAL A 40 13.45 9.92 -15.60
C VAL A 40 14.26 11.19 -15.77
N ASP A 41 15.47 11.09 -16.30
CA ASP A 41 16.29 12.24 -16.62
C ASP A 41 15.89 12.76 -18.00
N VAL A 42 15.19 13.88 -18.01
CA VAL A 42 14.71 14.54 -19.24
C VAL A 42 15.22 15.97 -19.23
N TYR A 43 15.93 16.35 -20.28
CA TYR A 43 16.54 17.69 -20.41
C TYR A 43 17.44 18.11 -19.23
N GLY A 44 18.13 17.14 -18.58
CA GLY A 44 19.01 17.39 -17.45
C GLY A 44 18.26 17.57 -16.10
N GLN A 45 16.96 17.33 -16.08
CA GLN A 45 16.15 17.35 -14.85
C GLN A 45 15.52 15.99 -14.58
N LYS A 46 15.51 15.59 -13.31
CA LYS A 46 14.85 14.35 -12.88
C LYS A 46 13.36 14.61 -12.67
N MET A 47 12.54 14.11 -13.59
CA MET A 47 11.08 14.25 -13.57
C MET A 47 10.41 12.90 -13.30
N PRO A 48 9.33 12.86 -12.54
CA PRO A 48 8.53 11.64 -12.36
C PRO A 48 7.76 11.33 -13.65
N ILE A 49 7.48 10.04 -13.89
CA ILE A 49 6.82 9.57 -15.14
C ILE A 49 5.44 10.21 -15.34
N ASN A 50 4.70 10.48 -14.26
CA ASN A 50 3.37 11.12 -14.32
C ASN A 50 3.38 12.54 -14.90
N GLN A 51 4.55 13.18 -14.98
CA GLN A 51 4.75 14.48 -15.65
C GLN A 51 5.18 14.33 -17.12
N LEU A 52 5.45 13.13 -17.59
CA LEU A 52 5.91 12.85 -18.96
C LEU A 52 4.85 12.13 -19.80
N GLY A 53 3.81 11.59 -19.14
CA GLY A 53 2.75 10.86 -19.81
C GLY A 53 1.56 10.58 -18.89
N SER A 54 0.49 10.09 -19.49
CA SER A 54 -0.69 9.62 -18.77
C SER A 54 -0.54 8.14 -18.43
N ILE A 55 -0.73 7.78 -17.16
CA ILE A 55 -0.62 6.41 -16.67
C ILE A 55 -2.02 5.85 -16.48
N THR A 56 -2.31 4.72 -17.14
CA THR A 56 -3.58 4.00 -17.04
C THR A 56 -3.35 2.53 -16.71
N THR A 57 -4.29 1.92 -16.02
CA THR A 57 -4.28 0.49 -15.68
C THR A 57 -5.52 -0.18 -16.25
N PRO A 58 -5.54 -0.50 -17.57
CA PRO A 58 -6.70 -1.10 -18.21
C PRO A 58 -7.02 -2.49 -17.66
N GLU A 59 -6.00 -3.20 -17.20
CA GLU A 59 -6.10 -4.54 -16.66
C GLU A 59 -5.39 -4.63 -15.29
N PRO A 60 -5.77 -5.57 -14.42
CA PRO A 60 -5.15 -5.74 -13.10
C PRO A 60 -3.64 -6.00 -13.11
N ARG A 61 -3.09 -6.36 -14.29
CA ARG A 61 -1.67 -6.71 -14.48
C ARG A 61 -0.98 -5.94 -15.60
N MET A 62 -1.62 -4.93 -16.13
CA MET A 62 -1.08 -4.13 -17.22
C MET A 62 -1.09 -2.65 -16.82
N ILE A 63 0.06 -2.02 -16.91
CA ILE A 63 0.16 -0.56 -16.81
C ILE A 63 0.47 -0.04 -18.21
N ASN A 64 -0.30 0.90 -18.67
CA ASN A 64 -0.08 1.61 -19.90
C ASN A 64 0.37 3.03 -19.59
N ILE A 65 1.47 3.46 -20.23
CA ILE A 65 1.96 4.84 -20.15
C ILE A 65 1.83 5.43 -21.53
N GLN A 66 0.94 6.39 -21.70
CA GLN A 66 0.83 7.18 -22.91
C GLN A 66 1.73 8.39 -22.79
N VAL A 67 2.87 8.35 -23.46
CA VAL A 67 3.88 9.40 -23.42
C VAL A 67 3.48 10.56 -24.34
N TRP A 68 3.64 11.79 -23.87
CA TRP A 68 3.27 12.97 -24.67
C TRP A 68 4.27 13.29 -25.76
N ASP A 69 5.58 13.06 -25.52
CA ASP A 69 6.64 13.31 -26.47
C ASP A 69 7.37 12.01 -26.85
N LEU A 70 7.39 11.71 -28.14
CA LEU A 70 8.01 10.51 -28.69
C LEU A 70 9.50 10.39 -28.34
N ASN A 71 10.18 11.53 -28.22
CA ASN A 71 11.62 11.59 -27.87
C ASN A 71 11.90 11.11 -26.44
N ASN A 72 10.92 11.17 -25.55
CA ASN A 72 11.05 10.73 -24.17
C ASN A 72 10.81 9.23 -23.97
N VAL A 73 10.22 8.54 -24.96
CA VAL A 73 9.91 7.09 -24.89
C VAL A 73 11.17 6.27 -24.56
N PRO A 74 12.32 6.40 -25.27
CA PRO A 74 13.51 5.61 -24.97
C PRO A 74 14.12 5.95 -23.61
N LEU A 75 13.99 7.19 -23.13
CA LEU A 75 14.48 7.61 -21.82
C LEU A 75 13.66 6.96 -20.70
N ILE A 76 12.34 6.93 -20.87
CA ILE A 76 11.40 6.28 -19.93
C ILE A 76 11.66 4.76 -19.92
N ASP A 77 11.78 4.11 -21.08
CA ASP A 77 12.09 2.68 -21.20
C ASP A 77 13.38 2.33 -20.45
N SER A 78 14.48 3.08 -20.72
CA SER A 78 15.76 2.87 -20.06
C SER A 78 15.68 3.04 -18.54
N SER A 79 14.91 4.05 -18.06
CA SER A 79 14.74 4.31 -16.64
C SER A 79 13.93 3.21 -15.94
N ILE A 80 12.90 2.67 -16.61
CA ILE A 80 12.10 1.55 -16.09
C ILE A 80 12.93 0.28 -16.01
N ARG A 81 13.73 -0.04 -17.04
CA ARG A 81 14.62 -1.23 -17.04
C ARG A 81 15.70 -1.15 -15.98
N LYS A 82 16.22 0.04 -15.71
CA LYS A 82 17.23 0.29 -14.65
C LYS A 82 16.63 0.27 -13.25
N SER A 83 15.29 0.37 -13.12
CA SER A 83 14.65 0.34 -11.82
C SER A 83 14.65 -1.07 -11.24
N GLU A 84 14.68 -1.17 -9.91
CA GLU A 84 14.60 -2.43 -9.17
C GLU A 84 13.21 -3.12 -9.28
N LEU A 85 12.28 -2.54 -10.03
CA LEU A 85 10.93 -3.09 -10.20
C LEU A 85 10.91 -4.36 -11.06
N GLY A 86 11.95 -4.62 -11.86
CA GLY A 86 12.02 -5.81 -12.72
C GLY A 86 10.88 -5.90 -13.73
N LEU A 87 10.42 -4.74 -14.24
CA LEU A 87 9.41 -4.66 -15.28
C LEU A 87 10.06 -4.62 -16.66
N ASN A 88 9.47 -5.32 -17.63
CA ASN A 88 9.91 -5.33 -19.00
C ASN A 88 8.96 -4.49 -19.86
N PRO A 89 9.30 -3.24 -20.16
CA PRO A 89 8.46 -2.39 -21.01
C PRO A 89 8.40 -2.88 -22.45
N GLN A 90 7.22 -2.82 -23.03
CA GLN A 90 6.95 -3.05 -24.45
C GLN A 90 6.53 -1.73 -25.07
N ILE A 91 7.27 -1.27 -26.08
CA ILE A 91 7.05 0.01 -26.73
C ILE A 91 6.17 -0.21 -27.96
N ASP A 92 5.07 0.55 -28.04
CA ASP A 92 4.15 0.59 -29.16
C ASP A 92 3.93 2.07 -29.56
N GLY A 93 4.84 2.61 -30.35
CA GLY A 93 4.87 4.05 -30.68
C GLY A 93 5.05 4.93 -29.44
N GLN A 94 4.01 5.72 -29.08
CA GLN A 94 3.97 6.56 -27.86
C GLN A 94 3.42 5.82 -26.65
N LEU A 95 2.92 4.58 -26.83
CA LEU A 95 2.38 3.78 -25.77
C LEU A 95 3.45 2.81 -25.23
N ILE A 96 3.73 2.88 -23.94
CA ILE A 96 4.58 1.91 -23.26
C ILE A 96 3.68 1.00 -22.43
N ARG A 97 3.67 -0.29 -22.74
CA ARG A 97 2.94 -1.33 -22.02
C ARG A 97 3.87 -2.02 -21.04
N LEU A 98 3.46 -2.08 -19.78
CA LEU A 98 4.21 -2.68 -18.70
C LEU A 98 3.44 -3.87 -18.15
N PRO A 99 3.73 -5.10 -18.59
CA PRO A 99 3.17 -6.28 -17.97
C PRO A 99 3.78 -6.46 -16.58
N VAL A 100 2.93 -6.62 -15.56
CA VAL A 100 3.33 -6.91 -14.19
C VAL A 100 3.32 -8.42 -14.01
N PRO A 101 4.49 -9.10 -13.93
CA PRO A 101 4.55 -10.53 -13.75
C PRO A 101 4.05 -10.95 -12.37
N ASP A 102 3.59 -12.20 -12.26
CA ASP A 102 3.17 -12.80 -11.00
C ASP A 102 4.31 -12.88 -9.99
N LEU A 103 3.94 -12.75 -8.74
CA LEU A 103 4.85 -13.00 -7.65
C LEU A 103 4.89 -14.51 -7.34
N SER A 104 6.07 -15.08 -7.16
CA SER A 104 6.23 -16.41 -6.60
C SER A 104 5.67 -16.48 -5.17
N GLU A 105 5.32 -17.68 -4.68
CA GLU A 105 4.85 -17.86 -3.30
C GLU A 105 5.89 -17.38 -2.27
N GLU A 106 7.16 -17.67 -2.52
CA GLU A 106 8.26 -17.21 -1.66
C GLU A 106 8.26 -15.70 -1.56
N ARG A 107 8.18 -15.00 -2.70
CA ARG A 107 8.18 -13.53 -2.75
C ARG A 107 6.95 -12.92 -2.08
N ARG A 108 5.77 -13.55 -2.18
CA ARG A 108 4.57 -13.13 -1.45
C ARG A 108 4.76 -13.23 0.06
N ASN A 109 5.36 -14.32 0.53
CA ASN A 109 5.65 -14.52 1.95
C ASN A 109 6.67 -13.52 2.49
N GLU A 110 7.69 -13.17 1.69
CA GLU A 110 8.64 -12.11 2.03
C GLU A 110 7.94 -10.75 2.15
N ILE A 111 7.11 -10.39 1.16
CA ILE A 111 6.37 -9.13 1.18
C ILE A 111 5.41 -9.08 2.38
N LYS A 112 4.75 -10.19 2.72
CA LYS A 112 3.89 -10.29 3.91
C LYS A 112 4.67 -10.01 5.20
N LYS A 113 5.87 -10.61 5.34
CA LYS A 113 6.76 -10.33 6.49
C LYS A 113 7.19 -8.86 6.52
N LEU A 114 7.51 -8.29 5.35
CA LEU A 114 7.89 -6.89 5.21
C LEU A 114 6.76 -5.96 5.64
N ILE A 115 5.52 -6.19 5.17
CA ILE A 115 4.33 -5.39 5.55
C ILE A 115 4.11 -5.42 7.06
N LYS A 116 4.22 -6.59 7.70
CA LYS A 116 4.13 -6.71 9.16
C LYS A 116 5.20 -5.90 9.87
N SER A 117 6.45 -6.01 9.41
CA SER A 117 7.57 -5.23 9.97
C SER A 117 7.36 -3.72 9.83
N MET A 118 6.87 -3.26 8.69
CA MET A 118 6.55 -1.84 8.46
C MET A 118 5.40 -1.38 9.37
N GLY A 119 4.35 -2.19 9.53
CA GLY A 119 3.26 -1.91 10.45
C GLY A 119 3.74 -1.77 11.90
N GLU A 120 4.60 -2.68 12.37
CA GLU A 120 5.17 -2.59 13.71
C GLU A 120 6.06 -1.35 13.90
N LYS A 121 6.89 -0.99 12.91
CA LYS A 121 7.68 0.25 12.95
C LYS A 121 6.79 1.48 13.08
N CYS A 122 5.69 1.53 12.32
CA CYS A 122 4.73 2.62 12.39
C CYS A 122 4.06 2.70 13.78
N LYS A 123 3.63 1.57 14.36
CA LYS A 123 3.07 1.51 15.71
C LYS A 123 4.06 1.98 16.77
N ILE A 124 5.34 1.59 16.66
CA ILE A 124 6.40 2.06 17.56
C ILE A 124 6.54 3.59 17.48
N SER A 125 6.51 4.16 16.26
CA SER A 125 6.57 5.62 16.07
C SER A 125 5.38 6.32 16.72
N VAL A 126 4.15 5.80 16.54
CA VAL A 126 2.94 6.34 17.18
C VAL A 126 3.02 6.26 18.71
N ARG A 127 3.51 5.13 19.25
CA ARG A 127 3.73 4.98 20.70
C ARG A 127 4.78 5.95 21.25
N ASN A 128 5.82 6.25 20.48
CA ASN A 128 6.84 7.23 20.88
C ASN A 128 6.24 8.64 20.90
N ILE A 129 5.45 9.04 19.90
CA ILE A 129 4.75 10.33 19.89
C ILE A 129 3.83 10.46 21.11
N ARG A 130 3.12 9.38 21.50
CA ARG A 130 2.32 9.37 22.73
C ARG A 130 3.19 9.59 23.98
N ARG A 131 4.36 8.92 24.06
CA ARG A 131 5.29 9.12 25.20
C ARG A 131 5.78 10.56 25.29
N GLU A 132 6.16 11.16 24.15
CA GLU A 132 6.54 12.57 24.08
C GLU A 132 5.43 13.49 24.61
N ALA A 133 4.18 13.23 24.18
CA ALA A 133 3.02 13.99 24.65
C ALA A 133 2.81 13.87 26.16
N ASN A 134 2.90 12.66 26.72
CA ASN A 134 2.76 12.44 28.16
C ASN A 134 3.91 13.05 28.96
N ASP A 135 5.12 13.06 28.42
CA ASP A 135 6.26 13.69 29.06
C ASP A 135 6.14 15.23 29.09
N GLU A 136 5.55 15.81 28.02
CA GLU A 136 5.21 17.23 27.98
C GLU A 136 4.12 17.57 29.01
N LEU A 137 3.05 16.78 29.13
CA LEU A 137 2.01 16.96 30.13
C LEU A 137 2.57 16.92 31.54
N LYS A 138 3.44 15.98 31.86
CA LYS A 138 4.11 15.89 33.17
C LYS A 138 5.00 17.10 33.45
N LYS A 139 5.67 17.68 32.45
CA LYS A 139 6.44 18.92 32.61
C LYS A 139 5.54 20.10 32.91
N LEU A 140 4.41 20.24 32.20
CA LEU A 140 3.44 21.31 32.43
C LEU A 140 2.76 21.19 33.80
N LEU A 141 2.52 19.97 34.27
CA LEU A 141 2.02 19.76 35.63
C LEU A 141 3.05 20.21 36.71
N LYS A 142 4.34 19.87 36.52
CA LYS A 142 5.41 20.29 37.42
C LYS A 142 5.61 21.80 37.45
N SER A 143 5.41 22.48 36.30
CA SER A 143 5.45 23.95 36.22
C SER A 143 4.17 24.61 36.73
N LYS A 144 3.16 23.82 37.13
CA LYS A 144 1.83 24.28 37.58
C LYS A 144 1.05 25.06 36.52
N ASP A 145 1.35 24.84 35.23
CA ASP A 145 0.63 25.44 34.10
C ASP A 145 -0.70 24.74 33.79
N ILE A 146 -0.87 23.50 34.25
CA ILE A 146 -2.09 22.71 34.13
C ILE A 146 -2.46 22.08 35.46
N SER A 147 -3.74 21.79 35.67
CA SER A 147 -4.24 21.06 36.84
C SER A 147 -4.08 19.54 36.65
N GLU A 148 -4.09 18.78 37.80
CA GLU A 148 -4.07 17.31 37.74
C GLU A 148 -5.29 16.71 36.98
N ASP A 149 -6.45 17.37 37.09
CA ASP A 149 -7.65 16.93 36.38
C ASP A 149 -7.54 17.17 34.88
N ASP A 150 -6.89 18.26 34.46
CA ASP A 150 -6.65 18.52 33.03
C ASP A 150 -5.59 17.58 32.46
N GLU A 151 -4.52 17.25 33.22
CA GLU A 151 -3.55 16.23 32.83
C GLU A 151 -4.25 14.90 32.52
N LYS A 152 -5.07 14.41 33.45
CA LYS A 152 -5.82 13.15 33.27
C LYS A 152 -6.78 13.18 32.08
N LYS A 153 -7.41 14.32 31.80
CA LYS A 153 -8.27 14.48 30.63
C LYS A 153 -7.46 14.42 29.32
N PHE A 154 -6.34 15.13 29.25
CA PHE A 154 -5.49 15.12 28.06
C PHE A 154 -4.83 13.75 27.85
N GLU A 155 -4.37 13.09 28.91
CA GLU A 155 -3.81 11.74 28.83
C GLU A 155 -4.81 10.74 28.24
N LYS A 156 -6.07 10.76 28.73
CA LYS A 156 -7.14 9.92 28.16
C LYS A 156 -7.39 10.21 26.69
N LYS A 157 -7.44 11.47 26.29
CA LYS A 157 -7.63 11.85 24.89
C LYS A 157 -6.48 11.37 24.01
N ILE A 158 -5.24 11.57 24.42
CA ILE A 158 -4.05 11.11 23.68
C ILE A 158 -4.06 9.59 23.58
N GLN A 159 -4.46 8.88 24.64
CA GLN A 159 -4.60 7.42 24.60
C GLN A 159 -5.63 6.99 23.58
N THR A 160 -6.84 7.59 23.58
CA THR A 160 -7.89 7.27 22.62
C THR A 160 -7.43 7.51 21.18
N ILE A 161 -6.78 8.66 20.91
CA ILE A 161 -6.23 8.97 19.58
C ILE A 161 -5.17 7.94 19.16
N THR A 162 -4.30 7.54 20.09
CA THR A 162 -3.27 6.53 19.85
C THR A 162 -3.89 5.18 19.47
N ASP A 163 -4.90 4.74 20.21
CA ASP A 163 -5.58 3.47 19.99
C ASP A 163 -6.31 3.46 18.63
N ASP A 164 -6.96 4.57 18.28
CA ASP A 164 -7.59 4.73 16.97
C ASP A 164 -6.57 4.68 15.82
N GLN A 165 -5.40 5.31 15.98
CA GLN A 165 -4.34 5.26 14.97
C GLN A 165 -3.76 3.85 14.83
N ILE A 166 -3.51 3.15 15.93
CA ILE A 166 -3.03 1.77 15.92
C ILE A 166 -4.03 0.86 15.20
N LYS A 167 -5.33 1.02 15.48
CA LYS A 167 -6.39 0.27 14.81
C LYS A 167 -6.41 0.50 13.30
N LYS A 168 -6.28 1.76 12.86
CA LYS A 168 -6.18 2.10 11.43
C LYS A 168 -4.95 1.47 10.76
N ILE A 169 -3.82 1.42 11.46
CA ILE A 169 -2.59 0.77 10.97
C ILE A 169 -2.85 -0.73 10.78
N ASP A 170 -3.45 -1.40 11.78
CA ASP A 170 -3.75 -2.84 11.72
C ASP A 170 -4.74 -3.17 10.59
N GLU A 171 -5.79 -2.38 10.42
CA GLU A 171 -6.74 -2.52 9.32
C GLU A 171 -6.06 -2.40 7.95
N LYS A 172 -5.13 -1.45 7.79
CA LYS A 172 -4.37 -1.29 6.54
C LYS A 172 -3.41 -2.46 6.28
N VAL A 173 -2.74 -2.96 7.31
CA VAL A 173 -1.87 -4.16 7.22
C VAL A 173 -2.69 -5.37 6.77
N ILE A 174 -3.81 -5.66 7.43
CA ILE A 174 -4.69 -6.79 7.09
C ILE A 174 -5.26 -6.65 5.68
N SER A 175 -5.70 -5.44 5.31
CA SER A 175 -6.22 -5.18 3.96
C SER A 175 -5.16 -5.46 2.88
N LYS A 176 -3.91 -5.02 3.09
CA LYS A 176 -2.80 -5.27 2.16
C LYS A 176 -2.40 -6.74 2.13
N GLU A 177 -2.34 -7.43 3.25
CA GLU A 177 -2.09 -8.88 3.29
C GLU A 177 -3.16 -9.65 2.51
N THR A 178 -4.43 -9.30 2.70
CA THR A 178 -5.55 -9.92 1.99
C THR A 178 -5.49 -9.66 0.49
N GLU A 179 -5.09 -8.45 0.08
CA GLU A 179 -4.91 -8.09 -1.33
C GLU A 179 -3.88 -9.01 -2.01
N ILE A 180 -2.73 -9.24 -1.37
CA ILE A 180 -1.68 -10.13 -1.89
C ILE A 180 -2.14 -11.59 -2.00
N MET A 181 -2.98 -12.04 -1.06
CA MET A 181 -3.47 -13.42 -1.04
C MET A 181 -4.64 -13.65 -2.00
N LYS A 182 -5.56 -12.69 -2.17
CA LYS A 182 -6.72 -12.81 -3.08
C LYS A 182 -6.33 -13.00 -4.55
N ILE A 183 -5.22 -12.45 -4.98
CA ILE A 183 -4.72 -12.61 -6.35
C ILE A 183 -4.43 -14.09 -6.64
N TRP A 184 -4.01 -14.86 -5.62
CA TRP A 184 -3.74 -16.29 -5.77
C TRP A 184 -5.00 -17.14 -5.89
N THR A 185 -6.06 -16.81 -5.13
CA THR A 185 -7.30 -17.60 -5.12
C THR A 185 -8.09 -17.46 -6.45
N GLN A 186 -8.03 -16.30 -7.09
CA GLN A 186 -8.69 -16.09 -8.41
C GLN A 186 -7.96 -16.77 -9.56
N LEU A 187 -6.66 -17.06 -9.42
CA LEU A 187 -5.85 -17.71 -10.46
C LEU A 187 -5.87 -19.24 -10.38
N ASN A 188 -6.11 -19.80 -9.19
CA ASN A 188 -6.21 -21.25 -8.99
C ASN A 188 -7.64 -21.81 -9.18
N MET A 189 -8.62 -20.96 -9.36
CA MET A 189 -9.93 -21.40 -9.84
C MET A 189 -9.87 -21.47 -11.37
N SER A 190 -9.31 -22.58 -11.89
CA SER A 190 -9.43 -22.87 -13.31
C SER A 190 -10.93 -23.01 -13.67
N PRO A 191 -11.37 -22.61 -14.88
CA PRO A 191 -12.77 -22.68 -15.30
C PRO A 191 -13.38 -24.09 -15.28
N LEU A 192 -12.60 -25.11 -15.01
CA LEU A 192 -13.01 -26.52 -15.02
C LEU A 192 -13.50 -27.07 -13.68
N SER A 193 -13.37 -26.36 -12.57
CA SER A 193 -13.82 -26.89 -11.25
C SER A 193 -15.32 -26.74 -11.03
N TRP A 194 -16.02 -25.87 -11.76
CA TRP A 194 -17.48 -25.74 -11.64
C TRP A 194 -18.25 -26.71 -12.55
N MET A 195 -17.60 -27.33 -13.55
CA MET A 195 -18.19 -28.35 -14.40
C MET A 195 -18.23 -29.75 -13.76
N ALA A 196 -17.56 -29.97 -12.64
CA ALA A 196 -17.48 -31.29 -11.98
C ALA A 196 -18.54 -31.51 -10.89
N THR A 197 -19.40 -30.54 -10.58
CA THR A 197 -20.42 -30.68 -9.52
C THR A 197 -21.85 -30.79 -10.02
N ASP A 198 -22.10 -30.83 -11.34
CA ASP A 198 -23.46 -30.83 -11.86
C ASP A 198 -23.79 -32.07 -12.75
N VAL A 199 -23.10 -33.18 -12.52
CA VAL A 199 -23.50 -34.48 -13.13
C VAL A 199 -23.52 -35.55 -12.05
N GLY A 200 -24.62 -35.64 -11.31
CA GLY A 200 -24.79 -36.76 -10.43
C GLY A 200 -25.84 -36.60 -9.35
N GLU A 201 -27.09 -36.31 -9.67
CA GLU A 201 -28.24 -36.69 -8.84
C GLU A 201 -29.60 -36.45 -9.55
N SER A 202 -29.79 -37.08 -10.72
CA SER A 202 -31.15 -37.24 -11.20
C SER A 202 -31.23 -38.35 -12.24
N SER A 203 -31.06 -39.61 -11.87
CA SER A 203 -31.53 -40.77 -12.62
C SER A 203 -31.35 -42.07 -11.86
N ILE A 204 -31.97 -42.20 -10.66
CA ILE A 204 -32.33 -43.51 -10.13
C ILE A 204 -33.59 -43.33 -9.28
N LYS A 205 -34.73 -43.16 -9.94
CA LYS A 205 -36.06 -43.47 -9.41
C LYS A 205 -36.97 -43.62 -10.61
N ASN A 206 -37.06 -44.82 -11.12
CA ASN A 206 -38.21 -45.39 -11.82
C ASN A 206 -37.77 -46.64 -12.57
N LEU A 207 -37.75 -47.77 -11.88
CA LEU A 207 -37.89 -49.10 -12.45
C LEU A 207 -38.08 -50.10 -11.30
N GLU A 208 -39.27 -50.05 -10.70
CA GLU A 208 -39.90 -51.20 -10.05
C GLU A 208 -41.40 -51.08 -10.29
N ILE A 209 -41.90 -51.79 -11.27
CA ILE A 209 -43.12 -52.62 -11.32
C ILE A 209 -42.91 -53.63 -12.40
#